data_3531449f23212c40eabb88bc79ec45db
#
_entry.id   3531449f23212c40eabb88bc79ec45db
#
_cell.length_a   1.000
_cell.length_b   1.000
_cell.length_c   1.000
_cell.angle_alpha   90.00
_cell.angle_beta   90.00
_cell.angle_gamma   90.00
#
_symmetry.space_group_name_H-M   'P 1'
#
loop_
_entity.id
_entity.type
_entity.pdbx_description
1 polymer ?
#
loop_
_entity_poly.entity_id
_entity_poly.type
_entity_poly.pdbx_seq_one_letter_code
_entity_poly.pdbx_strand_id
1 'polypeptide(L)'
;GINARPYHAGMDSMTRTKNQDDFLMEKVEVIVATIAFGMGIDKPDVRFVIHYDIPKSLEGYYQETGRAGRDGGEGQCLTFYTNKDLQKLEKFMQGKPVAEQEIGKQLLLETAAYAESSVCRRKTLLHYFGEEYTEENCGNCDNCLNPKKQVEAQELLCAVIEAIIAVKENFKADY
;
A
#
# COMPACT_ATOMS: atom_id res chain seq x y z
N GLY A 1 26.48 6.68 -10.24
CA GLY A 1 25.13 6.16 -10.37
C GLY A 1 24.92 5.01 -9.41
N ILE A 2 23.66 4.62 -9.17
CA ILE A 2 23.30 3.48 -8.30
C ILE A 2 23.44 2.19 -9.11
N ASN A 3 24.07 1.17 -8.51
CA ASN A 3 24.20 -0.15 -9.12
C ASN A 3 22.87 -0.92 -8.94
N ALA A 4 22.02 -0.88 -9.98
CA ALA A 4 20.69 -1.48 -9.98
C ALA A 4 20.53 -2.53 -11.07
N ARG A 5 19.66 -3.52 -10.83
CA ARG A 5 19.28 -4.57 -11.81
C ARG A 5 17.76 -4.73 -11.87
N PRO A 6 17.22 -5.04 -13.06
CA PRO A 6 15.79 -5.35 -13.20
C PRO A 6 15.49 -6.79 -12.78
N TYR A 7 14.23 -7.02 -12.36
CA TYR A 7 13.69 -8.34 -12.10
C TYR A 7 12.19 -8.39 -12.41
N HIS A 8 11.80 -9.08 -13.47
CA HIS A 8 10.39 -9.25 -13.83
C HIS A 8 10.16 -10.56 -14.62
N ALA A 9 8.92 -11.00 -14.69
CA ALA A 9 8.55 -12.29 -15.29
C ALA A 9 8.87 -12.40 -16.79
N GLY A 10 8.99 -11.28 -17.51
CA GLY A 10 9.36 -11.24 -18.94
C GLY A 10 10.86 -11.41 -19.21
N MET A 11 11.70 -11.55 -18.19
CA MET A 11 13.13 -11.82 -18.35
C MET A 11 13.37 -13.33 -18.55
N ASP A 12 14.42 -13.68 -19.26
CA ASP A 12 14.88 -15.07 -19.31
C ASP A 12 15.33 -15.57 -17.92
N SER A 13 15.20 -16.87 -17.71
CA SER A 13 15.42 -17.47 -16.38
C SER A 13 16.85 -17.27 -15.89
N MET A 14 17.86 -17.38 -16.77
CA MET A 14 19.28 -17.27 -16.39
C MET A 14 19.61 -15.86 -15.93
N THR A 15 19.21 -14.83 -16.67
CA THR A 15 19.45 -13.43 -16.30
C THR A 15 18.69 -13.08 -15.02
N ARG A 16 17.48 -13.59 -14.85
CA ARG A 16 16.68 -13.37 -13.65
C ARG A 16 17.35 -13.97 -12.41
N THR A 17 17.79 -15.23 -12.49
CA THR A 17 18.54 -15.90 -11.40
C THR A 17 19.83 -15.16 -11.09
N LYS A 18 20.60 -14.79 -12.12
CA LYS A 18 21.85 -14.04 -11.92
C LYS A 18 21.63 -12.70 -11.22
N ASN A 19 20.62 -11.93 -11.63
CA ASN A 19 20.33 -10.65 -10.99
C ASN A 19 19.90 -10.81 -9.52
N GLN A 20 19.16 -11.88 -9.21
CA GLN A 20 18.82 -12.25 -7.85
C GLN A 20 20.05 -12.62 -7.02
N ASP A 21 20.91 -13.47 -7.54
CA ASP A 21 22.14 -13.91 -6.84
C ASP A 21 23.09 -12.73 -6.62
N ASP A 22 23.25 -11.85 -7.61
CA ASP A 22 24.07 -10.65 -7.50
C ASP A 22 23.54 -9.71 -6.41
N PHE A 23 22.22 -9.62 -6.23
CA PHE A 23 21.61 -8.85 -5.13
C PHE A 23 21.78 -9.53 -3.77
N LEU A 24 21.59 -10.83 -3.68
CA LEU A 24 21.80 -11.59 -2.43
C LEU A 24 23.26 -11.55 -1.97
N MET A 25 24.20 -11.53 -2.93
CA MET A 25 25.65 -11.44 -2.67
C MET A 25 26.17 -9.99 -2.57
N GLU A 26 25.29 -9.01 -2.47
CA GLU A 26 25.63 -7.58 -2.33
C GLU A 26 26.49 -6.98 -3.47
N LYS A 27 26.52 -7.64 -4.63
CA LYS A 27 27.15 -7.12 -5.85
C LYS A 27 26.30 -6.05 -6.52
N VAL A 28 25.02 -5.99 -6.16
CA VAL A 28 24.02 -5.04 -6.65
C VAL A 28 23.30 -4.44 -5.45
N GLU A 29 23.17 -3.12 -5.43
CA GLU A 29 22.60 -2.37 -4.32
C GLU A 29 21.07 -2.32 -4.37
N VAL A 30 20.49 -2.32 -5.59
CA VAL A 30 19.05 -2.12 -5.82
C VAL A 30 18.52 -3.09 -6.85
N ILE A 31 17.38 -3.71 -6.52
CA ILE A 31 16.56 -4.44 -7.48
C ILE A 31 15.32 -3.60 -7.83
N VAL A 32 15.15 -3.34 -9.12
CA VAL A 32 13.91 -2.74 -9.66
C VAL A 32 13.02 -3.87 -10.17
N ALA A 33 11.97 -4.16 -9.44
CA ALA A 33 11.21 -5.38 -9.65
C ALA A 33 9.71 -5.15 -9.81
N THR A 34 9.06 -6.09 -10.47
CA THR A 34 7.62 -6.28 -10.33
C THR A 34 7.33 -7.25 -9.16
N ILE A 35 6.06 -7.52 -8.89
CA ILE A 35 5.60 -8.50 -7.89
C ILE A 35 6.29 -9.89 -8.04
N ALA A 36 6.85 -10.19 -9.22
CA ALA A 36 7.58 -11.44 -9.48
C ALA A 36 8.82 -11.63 -8.59
N PHE A 37 9.41 -10.57 -8.05
CA PHE A 37 10.54 -10.63 -7.11
C PHE A 37 10.12 -11.06 -5.69
N GLY A 38 8.82 -11.20 -5.46
CA GLY A 38 8.26 -11.39 -4.13
C GLY A 38 8.39 -12.77 -3.53
N MET A 39 8.35 -13.82 -4.31
CA MET A 39 8.28 -15.18 -3.79
C MET A 39 9.66 -15.82 -3.64
N GLY A 40 10.04 -16.15 -2.38
CA GLY A 40 11.23 -16.95 -2.11
C GLY A 40 12.54 -16.16 -1.97
N ILE A 41 12.52 -14.84 -1.91
CA ILE A 41 13.72 -14.03 -1.67
C ILE A 41 13.80 -13.70 -0.19
N ASP A 42 14.82 -14.27 0.45
CA ASP A 42 15.12 -14.04 1.85
C ASP A 42 16.47 -13.33 1.99
N LYS A 43 16.44 -11.99 1.80
CA LYS A 43 17.55 -11.10 2.13
C LYS A 43 17.18 -10.35 3.41
N PRO A 44 17.85 -10.61 4.54
CA PRO A 44 17.43 -10.08 5.84
C PRO A 44 17.67 -8.58 6.00
N ASP A 45 18.70 -8.07 5.36
CA ASP A 45 19.24 -6.71 5.51
C ASP A 45 18.74 -5.71 4.46
N VAL A 46 17.54 -5.91 3.92
CA VAL A 46 16.89 -4.93 3.05
C VAL A 46 16.58 -3.66 3.87
N ARG A 47 17.10 -2.52 3.45
CA ARG A 47 16.93 -1.23 4.14
C ARG A 47 15.80 -0.38 3.58
N PHE A 48 15.45 -0.57 2.32
CA PHE A 48 14.42 0.22 1.66
C PHE A 48 13.48 -0.67 0.85
N VAL A 49 12.19 -0.42 0.99
CA VAL A 49 11.17 -0.91 0.05
C VAL A 49 10.46 0.31 -0.50
N ILE A 50 10.57 0.53 -1.81
CA ILE A 50 10.00 1.70 -2.48
C ILE A 50 8.97 1.22 -3.49
N HIS A 51 7.70 1.58 -3.30
CA HIS A 51 6.64 1.38 -4.27
C HIS A 51 6.52 2.61 -5.15
N TYR A 52 6.91 2.48 -6.42
CA TYR A 52 6.68 3.51 -7.43
C TYR A 52 5.23 3.51 -7.90
N ASP A 53 4.65 2.32 -8.08
CA ASP A 53 3.22 2.12 -8.26
C ASP A 53 2.63 1.55 -6.97
N ILE A 54 1.45 2.01 -6.57
CA ILE A 54 0.77 1.52 -5.35
C ILE A 54 0.40 0.04 -5.50
N PRO A 55 0.59 -0.80 -4.47
CA PRO A 55 0.09 -2.17 -4.45
C PRO A 55 -1.43 -2.25 -4.61
N LYS A 56 -1.91 -3.38 -5.11
CA LYS A 56 -3.33 -3.61 -5.39
C LYS A 56 -4.17 -3.85 -4.14
N SER A 57 -3.54 -4.15 -3.02
CA SER A 57 -4.18 -4.41 -1.74
C SER A 57 -3.23 -4.16 -0.58
N LEU A 58 -3.77 -4.01 0.63
CA LEU A 58 -2.98 -3.85 1.84
C LEU A 58 -2.21 -5.11 2.21
N GLU A 59 -2.72 -6.30 1.86
CA GLU A 59 -1.99 -7.56 2.04
C GLU A 59 -0.73 -7.59 1.17
N GLY A 60 -0.85 -7.19 -0.11
CA GLY A 60 0.30 -7.05 -1.00
C GLY A 60 1.31 -6.04 -0.46
N TYR A 61 0.84 -4.88 -0.03
CA TYR A 61 1.65 -3.86 0.61
C TYR A 61 2.41 -4.40 1.83
N TYR A 62 1.71 -5.07 2.74
CA TYR A 62 2.29 -5.65 3.94
C TYR A 62 3.34 -6.72 3.63
N GLN A 63 3.02 -7.62 2.68
CA GLN A 63 3.94 -8.66 2.23
C GLN A 63 5.23 -8.09 1.63
N GLU A 64 5.11 -7.01 0.86
CA GLU A 64 6.25 -6.39 0.19
C GLU A 64 7.08 -5.54 1.15
N THR A 65 6.45 -4.73 1.98
CA THR A 65 7.12 -3.90 2.99
C THR A 65 7.74 -4.74 4.12
N GLY A 66 7.14 -5.89 4.45
CA GLY A 66 7.66 -6.84 5.43
C GLY A 66 8.99 -7.51 5.05
N ARG A 67 9.60 -7.11 3.92
CA ARG A 67 10.97 -7.51 3.53
C ARG A 67 12.03 -6.62 4.16
N ALA A 68 11.67 -5.39 4.54
CA ALA A 68 12.60 -4.45 5.14
C ALA A 68 12.90 -4.82 6.60
N GLY A 69 14.18 -4.81 6.98
CA GLY A 69 14.62 -4.95 8.36
C GLY A 69 14.38 -6.31 9.02
N ARG A 70 14.39 -7.42 8.26
CA ARG A 70 14.20 -8.78 8.83
C ARG A 70 15.29 -9.21 9.78
N ASP A 71 16.44 -8.59 9.70
CA ASP A 71 17.57 -8.78 10.62
C ASP A 71 17.42 -8.01 11.94
N GLY A 72 16.28 -7.33 12.15
CA GLY A 72 16.05 -6.44 13.30
C GLY A 72 16.63 -5.03 13.13
N GLY A 73 17.30 -4.75 12.02
CA GLY A 73 17.79 -3.43 11.68
C GLY A 73 16.66 -2.49 11.19
N GLU A 74 16.95 -1.21 11.10
CA GLU A 74 15.99 -0.24 10.58
C GLU A 74 15.69 -0.50 9.10
N GLY A 75 14.41 -0.45 8.74
CA GLY A 75 13.92 -0.53 7.37
C GLY A 75 12.96 0.62 7.08
N GLN A 76 13.09 1.23 5.92
CA GLN A 76 12.22 2.32 5.47
C GLN A 76 11.34 1.86 4.31
N CYS A 77 10.05 2.16 4.40
CA CYS A 77 9.07 1.88 3.37
C CYS A 77 8.51 3.19 2.83
N LEU A 78 8.63 3.40 1.52
CA LEU A 78 8.13 4.58 0.84
C LEU A 78 7.17 4.16 -0.27
N THR A 79 6.00 4.77 -0.33
CA THR A 79 5.02 4.52 -1.38
C THR A 79 4.58 5.83 -2.02
N PHE A 80 4.74 5.94 -3.33
CA PHE A 80 4.15 7.02 -4.10
C PHE A 80 2.69 6.68 -4.40
N TYR A 81 1.81 7.65 -4.22
CA TYR A 81 0.37 7.49 -4.43
C TYR A 81 -0.24 8.72 -5.09
N THR A 82 -1.05 8.48 -6.09
CA THR A 82 -1.93 9.48 -6.71
C THR A 82 -3.26 8.82 -7.11
N ASN A 83 -4.32 9.61 -7.22
CA ASN A 83 -5.62 9.12 -7.72
C ASN A 83 -5.55 8.52 -9.15
N LYS A 84 -4.53 8.87 -9.94
CA LYS A 84 -4.31 8.28 -11.27
C LYS A 84 -3.91 6.81 -11.18
N ASP A 85 -3.28 6.41 -10.09
CA ASP A 85 -2.87 5.01 -9.88
C ASP A 85 -4.09 4.11 -9.71
N LEU A 86 -5.14 4.59 -9.02
CA LEU A 86 -6.41 3.87 -8.90
C LEU A 86 -7.04 3.64 -10.27
N GLN A 87 -7.14 4.69 -11.10
CA GLN A 87 -7.69 4.59 -12.44
C GLN A 87 -6.89 3.62 -13.33
N LYS A 88 -5.57 3.60 -13.19
CA LYS A 88 -4.68 2.67 -13.89
C LYS A 88 -4.94 1.22 -13.45
N LEU A 89 -5.05 0.98 -12.15
CA LEU A 89 -5.29 -0.35 -11.60
C LEU A 89 -6.70 -0.86 -11.91
N GLU A 90 -7.72 -0.01 -11.91
CA GLU A 90 -9.07 -0.36 -12.34
C GLU A 90 -9.11 -0.83 -13.80
N LYS A 91 -8.35 -0.19 -14.70
CA LYS A 91 -8.25 -0.63 -16.11
C LYS A 91 -7.67 -2.04 -16.24
N PHE A 92 -6.76 -2.45 -15.37
CA PHE A 92 -6.23 -3.82 -15.36
C PHE A 92 -7.23 -4.87 -14.89
N MET A 93 -8.33 -4.45 -14.28
CA MET A 93 -9.41 -5.37 -13.87
C MET A 93 -10.48 -5.53 -14.96
N GLN A 94 -10.48 -4.66 -15.97
CA GLN A 94 -11.42 -4.78 -17.10
C GLN A 94 -11.24 -6.10 -17.84
N GLY A 95 -12.35 -6.75 -18.15
CA GLY A 95 -12.36 -8.06 -18.82
C GLY A 95 -12.27 -9.28 -17.90
N LYS A 96 -12.09 -9.08 -16.58
CA LYS A 96 -12.22 -10.14 -15.59
C LYS A 96 -13.69 -10.42 -15.24
N PRO A 97 -13.99 -11.58 -14.62
CA PRO A 97 -15.31 -11.86 -14.07
C PRO A 97 -15.78 -10.74 -13.12
N VAL A 98 -17.08 -10.41 -13.13
CA VAL A 98 -17.65 -9.30 -12.35
C VAL A 98 -17.30 -9.40 -10.87
N ALA A 99 -17.43 -10.58 -10.28
CA ALA A 99 -17.08 -10.81 -8.88
C ALA A 99 -15.60 -10.49 -8.56
N GLU A 100 -14.67 -10.81 -9.46
CA GLU A 100 -13.26 -10.45 -9.30
C GLU A 100 -13.03 -8.94 -9.42
N GLN A 101 -13.78 -8.27 -10.27
CA GLN A 101 -13.71 -6.82 -10.41
C GLN A 101 -14.22 -6.12 -9.14
N GLU A 102 -15.32 -6.59 -8.56
CA GLU A 102 -15.89 -6.04 -7.33
C GLU A 102 -14.93 -6.19 -6.15
N ILE A 103 -14.39 -7.40 -5.95
CA ILE A 103 -13.38 -7.65 -4.90
C ILE A 103 -12.13 -6.76 -5.15
N GLY A 104 -11.63 -6.72 -6.38
CA GLY A 104 -10.47 -5.91 -6.71
C GLY A 104 -10.68 -4.41 -6.46
N LYS A 105 -11.87 -3.87 -6.77
CA LYS A 105 -12.23 -2.48 -6.46
C LYS A 105 -12.27 -2.22 -4.95
N GLN A 106 -12.85 -3.13 -4.18
CA GLN A 106 -12.88 -3.02 -2.73
C GLN A 106 -11.47 -2.93 -2.14
N LEU A 107 -10.57 -3.84 -2.53
CA LEU A 107 -9.17 -3.84 -2.08
C LEU A 107 -8.42 -2.56 -2.47
N LEU A 108 -8.70 -2.03 -3.67
CA LEU A 108 -8.13 -0.74 -4.09
C LEU A 108 -8.64 0.43 -3.26
N LEU A 109 -9.93 0.46 -2.93
CA LEU A 109 -10.50 1.51 -2.07
C LEU A 109 -9.91 1.46 -0.66
N GLU A 110 -9.71 0.28 -0.09
CA GLU A 110 -9.05 0.10 1.20
C GLU A 110 -7.60 0.60 1.17
N THR A 111 -6.87 0.29 0.10
CA THR A 111 -5.50 0.76 -0.11
C THR A 111 -5.44 2.29 -0.28
N ALA A 112 -6.38 2.87 -1.01
CA ALA A 112 -6.52 4.32 -1.15
C ALA A 112 -6.84 4.99 0.20
N ALA A 113 -7.79 4.45 0.94
CA ALA A 113 -8.15 4.94 2.27
C ALA A 113 -6.95 4.91 3.23
N TYR A 114 -6.14 3.86 3.17
CA TYR A 114 -4.88 3.78 3.91
C TYR A 114 -3.90 4.88 3.48
N ALA A 115 -3.70 5.08 2.17
CA ALA A 115 -2.78 6.09 1.64
C ALA A 115 -3.19 7.52 2.02
N GLU A 116 -4.48 7.83 1.99
CA GLU A 116 -5.04 9.17 2.26
C GLU A 116 -5.27 9.47 3.74
N SER A 117 -5.32 8.43 4.57
CA SER A 117 -5.56 8.55 6.02
C SER A 117 -4.54 9.45 6.71
N SER A 118 -4.99 10.15 7.74
CA SER A 118 -4.15 10.88 8.71
C SER A 118 -3.87 10.08 9.98
N VAL A 119 -4.43 8.89 10.11
CA VAL A 119 -4.21 7.99 11.25
C VAL A 119 -2.82 7.35 11.17
N CYS A 120 -2.23 6.99 12.30
CA CYS A 120 -0.97 6.26 12.37
C CYS A 120 -0.97 5.04 11.41
N ARG A 121 0.01 4.96 10.51
CA ARG A 121 0.12 3.90 9.50
C ARG A 121 0.15 2.52 10.13
N ARG A 122 0.93 2.34 11.19
CA ARG A 122 1.02 1.06 11.91
C ARG A 122 -0.31 0.68 12.55
N LYS A 123 -0.97 1.62 13.22
CA LYS A 123 -2.28 1.37 13.84
C LYS A 123 -3.31 0.94 12.81
N THR A 124 -3.40 1.64 11.68
CA THR A 124 -4.34 1.32 10.60
C THR A 124 -4.06 -0.07 10.01
N LEU A 125 -2.79 -0.38 9.78
CA LEU A 125 -2.40 -1.66 9.17
C LEU A 125 -2.63 -2.85 10.11
N LEU A 126 -2.28 -2.74 11.38
CA LEU A 126 -2.52 -3.78 12.39
C LEU A 126 -4.02 -4.01 12.58
N HIS A 127 -4.80 -2.93 12.66
CA HIS A 127 -6.26 -3.03 12.74
C HIS A 127 -6.87 -3.72 11.53
N TYR A 128 -6.36 -3.47 10.32
CA TYR A 128 -6.78 -4.15 9.11
C TYR A 128 -6.60 -5.68 9.20
N PHE A 129 -5.52 -6.13 9.83
CA PHE A 129 -5.26 -7.55 10.07
C PHE A 129 -5.89 -8.11 11.35
N GLY A 130 -6.76 -7.34 12.01
CA GLY A 130 -7.49 -7.77 13.22
C GLY A 130 -6.66 -7.70 14.50
N GLU A 131 -5.52 -7.01 14.48
CA GLU A 131 -4.70 -6.79 15.66
C GLU A 131 -5.06 -5.47 16.36
N GLU A 132 -5.13 -5.50 17.67
CA GLU A 132 -5.31 -4.31 18.48
C GLU A 132 -3.96 -3.62 18.74
N TYR A 133 -3.89 -2.34 18.40
CA TYR A 133 -2.74 -1.50 18.70
C TYR A 133 -3.10 -0.48 19.76
N THR A 134 -2.61 -0.70 20.98
CA THR A 134 -2.99 0.06 22.19
C THR A 134 -2.34 1.43 22.26
N GLU A 135 -1.20 1.62 21.58
CA GLU A 135 -0.50 2.91 21.58
C GLU A 135 -1.26 3.95 20.74
N GLU A 136 -1.20 5.20 21.17
CA GLU A 136 -1.84 6.30 20.45
C GLU A 136 -1.25 6.47 19.02
N ASN A 137 0.07 6.37 18.92
CA ASN A 137 0.80 6.48 17.66
C ASN A 137 2.11 5.66 17.72
N CYS A 138 2.74 5.41 16.55
CA CYS A 138 3.99 4.66 16.50
C CYS A 138 5.26 5.52 16.58
N GLY A 139 5.13 6.84 16.59
CA GLY A 139 6.25 7.78 16.63
C GLY A 139 7.19 7.77 15.41
N ASN A 140 6.93 6.96 14.39
CA ASN A 140 7.89 6.72 13.30
C ASN A 140 7.31 6.85 11.88
N CYS A 141 5.99 6.76 11.69
CA CYS A 141 5.40 6.91 10.35
C CYS A 141 5.21 8.39 9.98
N ASP A 142 5.01 8.65 8.70
CA ASP A 142 4.77 9.99 8.14
C ASP A 142 3.67 10.77 8.88
N ASN A 143 2.55 10.12 9.19
CA ASN A 143 1.44 10.73 9.91
C ASN A 143 1.75 11.05 11.37
N CYS A 144 2.60 10.26 12.03
CA CYS A 144 3.02 10.52 13.42
C CYS A 144 4.10 11.62 13.49
N LEU A 145 5.02 11.63 12.53
CA LEU A 145 6.09 12.62 12.48
C LEU A 145 5.60 13.99 11.97
N ASN A 146 4.58 13.98 11.10
CA ASN A 146 4.00 15.21 10.53
C ASN A 146 2.47 15.16 10.65
N PRO A 147 1.91 15.27 11.86
CA PRO A 147 0.49 15.15 12.09
C PRO A 147 -0.28 16.24 11.33
N LYS A 148 -1.29 15.82 10.57
CA LYS A 148 -2.20 16.76 9.91
C LYS A 148 -3.04 17.48 10.94
N LYS A 149 -3.28 18.77 10.72
CA LYS A 149 -4.17 19.57 11.57
C LYS A 149 -5.57 18.94 11.53
N GLN A 150 -6.06 18.54 12.68
CA GLN A 150 -7.42 18.04 12.85
C GLN A 150 -8.35 19.21 13.17
N VAL A 151 -9.60 19.09 12.74
CA VAL A 151 -10.68 20.01 13.05
C VAL A 151 -11.80 19.22 13.70
N GLU A 152 -12.47 19.85 14.66
CA GLU A 152 -13.70 19.30 15.20
C GLU A 152 -14.77 19.30 14.11
N ALA A 153 -15.29 18.12 13.77
CA ALA A 153 -16.20 17.96 12.63
C ALA A 153 -17.57 17.39 13.06
N GLN A 154 -17.85 17.25 14.34
CA GLN A 154 -19.09 16.62 14.81
C GLN A 154 -20.32 17.35 14.29
N GLU A 155 -20.38 18.68 14.45
CA GLU A 155 -21.51 19.48 13.98
C GLU A 155 -21.65 19.42 12.45
N LEU A 156 -20.53 19.49 11.72
CA LEU A 156 -20.51 19.39 10.28
C LEU A 156 -21.01 18.02 9.80
N LEU A 157 -20.58 16.94 10.48
CA LEU A 157 -21.01 15.56 10.15
C LEU A 157 -22.52 15.41 10.41
N CYS A 158 -23.04 15.91 11.51
CA CYS A 158 -24.47 15.89 11.78
C CYS A 158 -25.26 16.62 10.69
N ALA A 159 -24.83 17.83 10.31
CA ALA A 159 -25.48 18.61 9.25
C ALA A 159 -25.46 17.88 7.89
N VAL A 160 -24.36 17.20 7.53
CA VAL A 160 -24.25 16.39 6.31
C VAL A 160 -25.23 15.22 6.35
N ILE A 161 -25.31 14.50 7.47
CA ILE A 161 -26.24 13.37 7.65
C ILE A 161 -27.68 13.84 7.54
N GLU A 162 -28.04 14.92 8.21
CA GLU A 162 -29.39 15.54 8.12
C GLU A 162 -29.73 15.93 6.68
N ALA A 163 -28.80 16.52 5.96
CA ALA A 163 -29.00 16.89 4.54
C ALA A 163 -29.24 15.65 3.66
N ILE A 164 -28.48 14.56 3.88
CA ILE A 164 -28.66 13.29 3.14
C ILE A 164 -30.04 12.70 3.44
N ILE A 165 -30.46 12.66 4.70
CA ILE A 165 -31.78 12.17 5.10
C ILE A 165 -32.88 13.00 4.41
N ALA A 166 -32.79 14.31 4.47
CA ALA A 166 -33.76 15.22 3.86
C ALA A 166 -33.85 15.02 2.34
N VAL A 167 -32.72 14.81 1.65
CA VAL A 167 -32.71 14.51 0.20
C VAL A 167 -33.38 13.17 -0.08
N LYS A 168 -33.07 12.15 0.69
CA LYS A 168 -33.65 10.81 0.54
C LYS A 168 -35.17 10.85 0.72
N GLU A 169 -35.64 11.51 1.76
CA GLU A 169 -37.06 11.62 2.07
C GLU A 169 -37.84 12.43 1.02
N ASN A 170 -37.30 13.58 0.59
CA ASN A 170 -38.00 14.48 -0.32
C ASN A 170 -37.96 14.02 -1.80
N PHE A 171 -36.90 13.34 -2.20
CA PHE A 171 -36.68 12.97 -3.62
C PHE A 171 -36.81 11.47 -3.87
N LYS A 172 -37.09 10.65 -2.83
CA LYS A 172 -37.11 9.18 -2.90
C LYS A 172 -35.89 8.61 -3.62
N ALA A 173 -34.74 9.25 -3.41
CA ALA A 173 -33.48 8.82 -4.01
C ALA A 173 -32.90 7.65 -3.22
N ASP A 174 -32.65 6.55 -3.89
CA ASP A 174 -31.86 5.42 -3.36
C ASP A 174 -30.39 5.64 -3.70
N TYR A 175 -29.54 5.74 -2.68
CA TYR A 175 -28.11 5.83 -2.77
C TYR A 175 -27.45 4.66 -2.04
#